data_40092bd6808e175790f62378596822e8
#
_entry.id   40092bd6808e175790f62378596822e8
#
_cell.length_a   1.000
_cell.length_b   1.000
_cell.length_c   1.000
_cell.angle_alpha   90.00
_cell.angle_beta   90.00
_cell.angle_gamma   90.00
#
_symmetry.space_group_name_H-M   'P 1'
#
loop_
_entity.id
_entity.type
_entity.pdbx_description
1 polymer ?
#
loop_
_entity_poly.entity_id
_entity_poly.type
_entity_poly.pdbx_seq_one_letter_code
_entity_poly.pdbx_strand_id
1 'polypeptide(L)' 'MTLSREFCEMLKTAYNDEMDGVDFYTRMAQIAPSESISRALIQMSRDELRHSYFIDSIISLAT' A
#
# COMPACT_ATOMS: atom_id res chain seq x y z
N MET A 1 -18.29 -12.85 10.92
CA MET A 1 -17.02 -12.97 11.67
C MET A 1 -16.77 -11.67 12.41
N THR A 2 -16.40 -11.77 13.69
CA THR A 2 -16.06 -10.58 14.48
C THR A 2 -14.56 -10.50 14.66
N LEU A 3 -13.96 -9.41 14.23
CA LEU A 3 -12.54 -9.17 14.40
C LEU A 3 -12.28 -8.56 15.78
N SER A 4 -11.16 -8.95 16.39
CA SER A 4 -10.73 -8.32 17.62
C SER A 4 -10.34 -6.87 17.34
N ARG A 5 -10.37 -6.03 18.37
CA ARG A 5 -9.95 -4.63 18.28
C ARG A 5 -8.47 -4.53 17.87
N GLU A 6 -7.64 -5.39 18.47
CA GLU A 6 -6.22 -5.42 18.15
C GLU A 6 -5.98 -5.72 16.66
N PHE A 7 -6.69 -6.72 16.12
CA PHE A 7 -6.55 -7.08 14.72
C PHE A 7 -7.00 -5.94 13.80
N CYS A 8 -8.11 -5.27 14.13
CA CYS A 8 -8.60 -4.12 13.36
C CYS A 8 -7.55 -2.98 13.34
N GLU A 9 -6.92 -2.70 14.47
CA GLU A 9 -5.87 -1.68 14.54
C GLU A 9 -4.66 -2.07 13.70
N MET A 10 -4.30 -3.35 13.69
CA MET A 10 -3.21 -3.84 12.85
C MET A 10 -3.53 -3.70 11.35
N LEU A 11 -4.76 -4.01 10.95
CA LEU A 11 -5.19 -3.83 9.56
C LEU A 11 -5.12 -2.36 9.14
N LYS A 12 -5.55 -1.48 10.00
CA LYS A 12 -5.51 -0.04 9.76
C LYS A 12 -4.08 0.46 9.58
N THR A 13 -3.17 0.00 10.45
CA THR A 13 -1.75 0.34 10.34
C THR A 13 -1.17 -0.19 9.03
N ALA A 14 -1.45 -1.44 8.68
CA ALA A 14 -0.98 -2.04 7.43
C ALA A 14 -1.48 -1.27 6.22
N TYR A 15 -2.76 -0.89 6.20
CA TYR A 15 -3.33 -0.09 5.10
C TYR A 15 -2.61 1.25 4.96
N ASN A 16 -2.42 1.96 6.08
CA ASN A 16 -1.76 3.26 6.07
C ASN A 16 -0.31 3.15 5.59
N ASP A 17 0.41 2.11 6.01
CA ASP A 17 1.79 1.88 5.58
C ASP A 17 1.84 1.63 4.06
N GLU A 18 0.90 0.86 3.50
CA GLU A 18 0.85 0.63 2.06
C GLU A 18 0.57 1.93 1.29
N MET A 19 -0.36 2.75 1.78
CA MET A 19 -0.67 4.04 1.14
C MET A 19 0.49 5.03 1.24
N ASP A 20 1.21 5.04 2.36
CA ASP A 20 2.43 5.83 2.51
C ASP A 20 3.49 5.39 1.49
N GLY A 21 3.60 4.08 1.27
CA GLY A 21 4.50 3.52 0.26
C GLY A 21 4.14 3.96 -1.16
N VAL A 22 2.86 3.98 -1.51
CA VAL A 22 2.39 4.49 -2.81
C VAL A 22 2.91 5.92 -3.04
N ASP A 23 2.70 6.78 -2.07
CA ASP A 23 3.10 8.18 -2.16
C ASP A 23 4.63 8.33 -2.22
N PHE A 24 5.34 7.61 -1.36
CA PHE A 24 6.80 7.68 -1.27
C PHE A 24 7.47 7.24 -2.57
N TYR A 25 7.11 6.10 -3.12
CA TYR A 25 7.71 5.60 -4.35
C TYR A 25 7.33 6.43 -5.56
N THR A 26 6.12 7.00 -5.58
CA THR A 26 5.69 7.91 -6.63
C THR A 26 6.55 9.18 -6.62
N ARG A 27 6.82 9.74 -5.45
CA ARG A 27 7.70 10.91 -5.33
C ARG A 27 9.13 10.60 -5.74
N MET A 28 9.66 9.45 -5.32
CA MET A 28 11.00 9.03 -5.74
C MET A 28 11.09 8.91 -7.26
N ALA A 29 10.05 8.39 -7.90
CA ALA A 29 10.02 8.24 -9.36
C ALA A 29 10.12 9.59 -10.08
N GLN A 30 9.56 10.65 -9.49
CA GLN A 30 9.57 11.99 -10.07
C GLN A 30 10.97 12.61 -10.10
N ILE A 31 11.84 12.21 -9.17
CA ILE A 31 13.22 12.74 -9.08
C ILE A 31 14.27 11.67 -9.40
N ALA A 32 13.87 10.55 -9.95
CA ALA A 32 14.78 9.47 -10.29
C ALA A 32 15.79 9.93 -11.38
N PRO A 33 17.05 9.48 -11.30
CA PRO A 33 18.09 9.94 -12.22
C PRO A 33 17.98 9.35 -13.63
N SER A 34 17.14 8.34 -13.85
CA SER A 34 16.91 7.75 -15.16
C SER A 34 15.49 7.27 -15.31
N GLU A 35 15.05 7.12 -16.56
CA GLU A 35 13.72 6.61 -16.87
C GLU A 35 13.55 5.15 -16.38
N SER A 36 14.59 4.34 -16.50
CA SER A 36 14.55 2.95 -16.04
C SER A 36 14.31 2.86 -14.54
N ILE A 37 14.99 3.68 -13.76
CA ILE A 37 14.81 3.73 -12.31
C ILE A 37 13.41 4.26 -11.98
N SER A 38 12.96 5.30 -12.68
CA SER A 38 11.63 5.86 -12.49
C SER A 38 10.55 4.80 -12.71
N ARG A 39 10.65 4.02 -13.78
CA ARG A 39 9.69 2.95 -14.09
C ARG A 39 9.67 1.87 -13.02
N ALA A 40 10.83 1.48 -12.52
CA ALA A 40 10.92 0.50 -11.43
C ALA A 40 10.20 1.01 -10.17
N LEU A 41 10.40 2.28 -9.83
CA LEU A 41 9.75 2.90 -8.68
C LEU A 41 8.22 3.03 -8.86
N ILE A 42 7.76 3.35 -10.07
CA ILE A 42 6.34 3.36 -10.38
C ILE A 42 5.74 1.96 -10.20
N GLN A 43 6.46 0.92 -10.62
CA GLN A 43 5.99 -0.46 -10.42
C GLN A 43 5.89 -0.79 -8.92
N MET A 44 6.85 -0.37 -8.11
CA MET A 44 6.79 -0.54 -6.65
C MET A 44 5.58 0.19 -6.06
N SER A 45 5.28 1.39 -6.52
CA SER A 45 4.10 2.14 -6.10
C SER A 45 2.81 1.39 -6.43
N ARG A 46 2.72 0.82 -7.62
CA ARG A 46 1.55 0.02 -8.04
C ARG A 46 1.40 -1.25 -7.20
N ASP A 47 2.50 -1.89 -6.83
CA ASP A 47 2.48 -3.07 -5.98
C ASP A 47 1.95 -2.73 -4.58
N GLU A 48 2.36 -1.59 -4.02
CA GLU A 48 1.84 -1.11 -2.75
C GLU A 48 0.32 -0.85 -2.82
N LEU A 49 -0.14 -0.24 -3.91
CA LEU A 49 -1.57 0.01 -4.11
C LEU A 49 -2.35 -1.31 -4.19
N ARG A 50 -1.82 -2.31 -4.87
CA ARG A 50 -2.44 -3.63 -4.96
C ARG A 50 -2.54 -4.29 -3.59
N HIS A 51 -1.50 -4.16 -2.75
CA HIS A 51 -1.52 -4.67 -1.39
C HIS A 51 -2.64 -4.02 -0.57
N SER A 52 -2.86 -2.72 -0.73
CA SER A 52 -3.94 -2.02 -0.02
C SER A 52 -5.32 -2.58 -0.38
N TYR A 53 -5.51 -3.01 -1.63
CA TYR A 53 -6.76 -3.65 -2.06
C TYR A 53 -6.98 -5.00 -1.37
N PHE A 54 -5.93 -5.77 -1.13
CA PHE A 54 -6.03 -7.01 -0.36
C PHE A 54 -6.46 -6.73 1.08
N ILE A 55 -5.96 -5.69 1.69
CA ILE A 55 -6.35 -5.30 3.05
C ILE A 55 -7.83 -4.90 3.08
N ASP A 56 -8.28 -4.10 2.10
CA ASP A 56 -9.70 -3.77 1.96
C ASP A 56 -10.56 -5.01 1.80
N SER A 57 -10.08 -6.00 1.06
CA SER A 57 -10.79 -7.26 0.87
C SER A 57 -10.96 -8.02 2.20
N ILE A 58 -9.93 -8.01 3.05
CA ILE A 58 -10.01 -8.64 4.37
C ILE A 58 -11.10 -7.95 5.21
N ILE A 59 -11.12 -6.62 5.19
CA ILE A 59 -12.12 -5.84 5.92
C ILE A 59 -13.53 -6.19 5.41
N SER A 60 -13.72 -6.29 4.10
CA SER A 60 -15.00 -6.65 3.50
C SER A 60 -15.46 -8.06 3.89
N LEU A 61 -14.54 -9.01 4.00
CA LEU A 61 -14.85 -10.37 4.42
C LEU A 61 -15.34 -10.43 5.86
N ALA A 62 -14.96 -9.47 6.69
CA ALA A 62 -15.31 -9.43 8.11
C ALA A 62 -16.63 -8.71 8.37
N THR A 63 -17.12 -7.96 7.42
CA THR A 63 -18.39 -7.24 7.54
C THR A 63 -19.45 -7.89 6.69
#